data_7b1e363e7c8de08405f1ba9757307053
#
_entry.id   7b1e363e7c8de08405f1ba9757307053
#
_cell.length_a   1.000
_cell.length_b   1.000
_cell.length_c   1.000
_cell.angle_alpha   90.00
_cell.angle_beta   90.00
_cell.angle_gamma   90.00
#
_symmetry.space_group_name_H-M   'P 1'
#
loop_
_entity.id
_entity.type
_entity.pdbx_description
1 polymer ?
#
loop_
_entity_poly.entity_id
_entity_poly.type
_entity_poly.pdbx_seq_one_letter_code
_entity_poly.pdbx_strand_id
1 'polypeptide(L)'
;MPAGHHAEVRKQLRRHGGREVDTAGDGFFATFASPAAGVQCAFAIVKAVRELGLNIRAGLHIGEAELAGEKVGGIAVTTAQRVESAAGPGQVLATDTIVHLVAGSGLGFTDLGSRELKGVPGRWELYSLDAADGESIGPPLDPETAAEARDRSSPVEQVPTGKRIPWRVLVAVAMAAVLIAGALLFELRRRGSAQPTPAGSASAEAPVEVLDAGSGMALFPVLPQRGWANHIVLTSSSGRPSTFAWVRSGGCAALNGCPGELAEINGDSGAIVQTFAIDPLSLTKVDRAIWFLVNDQGRLLAQSIDVATNKLSRPTVIKGIAVGSFGGRGVTVVLAAGGGALWIGDTIGSRVFRLDLSSDRVKRYQIEGSVDDVAFGGGWLWVMDALLGRVTRVDPRNRSSESRSLNESDNLSSIAFGGGYLWATDDTAGELWRVSTDLQSTRETAVGSGPDDVVYADGVVWVANYGDESVSKVNPSLLVQAVSYPVGIYPKAVAVADGKVWVVGNVRS
;
A
#
# COMPACT_ATOMS: atom_id res chain seq x y z
N MET A 1 -13.85 25.44 -14.83
CA MET A 1 -12.54 24.80 -14.96
C MET A 1 -12.57 23.87 -16.17
N PRO A 2 -11.50 23.80 -17.00
CA PRO A 2 -11.44 22.85 -18.13
C PRO A 2 -11.54 21.41 -17.62
N ALA A 3 -12.28 20.57 -18.31
CA ALA A 3 -12.55 19.18 -17.93
C ALA A 3 -11.30 18.27 -17.79
N GLY A 4 -10.14 18.72 -18.29
CA GLY A 4 -8.88 17.96 -18.24
C GLY A 4 -8.03 18.12 -16.98
N HIS A 5 -8.31 19.13 -16.16
CA HIS A 5 -7.47 19.46 -14.99
C HIS A 5 -7.47 18.33 -13.95
N HIS A 6 -8.63 17.79 -13.56
CA HIS A 6 -8.71 16.68 -12.62
C HIS A 6 -8.02 15.41 -13.12
N ALA A 7 -8.14 15.12 -14.41
CA ALA A 7 -7.48 13.95 -15.00
C ALA A 7 -5.95 14.07 -14.95
N GLU A 8 -5.42 15.29 -15.22
CA GLU A 8 -3.98 15.52 -15.18
C GLU A 8 -3.44 15.50 -13.74
N VAL A 9 -4.17 16.06 -12.76
CA VAL A 9 -3.78 15.97 -11.34
C VAL A 9 -3.72 14.50 -10.90
N ARG A 10 -4.76 13.71 -11.18
CA ARG A 10 -4.79 12.27 -10.83
C ARG A 10 -3.68 11.48 -11.52
N LYS A 11 -3.34 11.81 -12.76
CA LYS A 11 -2.21 11.22 -13.47
C LYS A 11 -0.89 11.48 -12.75
N GLN A 12 -0.64 12.71 -12.31
CA GLN A 12 0.57 13.05 -11.55
C GLN A 12 0.56 12.44 -10.14
N LEU A 13 -0.57 12.42 -9.45
CA LEU A 13 -0.70 11.73 -8.16
C LEU A 13 -0.30 10.25 -8.31
N ARG A 14 -0.87 9.55 -9.28
CA ARG A 14 -0.50 8.16 -9.56
C ARG A 14 0.98 8.00 -9.84
N ARG A 15 1.53 8.85 -10.74
CA ARG A 15 2.95 8.77 -11.16
C ARG A 15 3.93 8.95 -10.01
N HIS A 16 3.55 9.66 -8.96
CA HIS A 16 4.42 9.94 -7.81
C HIS A 16 3.98 9.23 -6.52
N GLY A 17 3.12 8.21 -6.63
CA GLY A 17 2.67 7.41 -5.49
C GLY A 17 1.81 8.20 -4.48
N GLY A 18 1.09 9.22 -4.97
CA GLY A 18 0.16 10.02 -4.16
C GLY A 18 -1.20 9.35 -4.07
N ARG A 19 -1.72 9.20 -2.87
CA ARG A 19 -3.08 8.75 -2.62
C ARG A 19 -4.01 9.96 -2.52
N GLU A 20 -4.99 10.05 -3.41
CA GLU A 20 -6.09 11.01 -3.30
C GLU A 20 -6.95 10.65 -2.07
N VAL A 21 -7.14 11.59 -1.16
CA VAL A 21 -7.92 11.40 0.07
C VAL A 21 -9.27 12.08 -0.05
N ASP A 22 -9.29 13.31 -0.60
CA ASP A 22 -10.52 14.08 -0.76
C ASP A 22 -10.37 15.07 -1.93
N THR A 23 -11.51 15.37 -2.56
CA THR A 23 -11.60 16.37 -3.63
C THR A 23 -12.75 17.31 -3.34
N ALA A 24 -12.46 18.53 -2.97
CA ALA A 24 -13.45 19.56 -2.70
C ALA A 24 -13.46 20.60 -3.83
N GLY A 25 -14.44 20.52 -4.72
CA GLY A 25 -14.53 21.40 -5.89
C GLY A 25 -13.40 21.19 -6.88
N ASP A 26 -12.47 22.13 -6.96
CA ASP A 26 -11.26 22.09 -7.80
C ASP A 26 -9.99 21.77 -7.01
N GLY A 27 -10.08 21.60 -5.68
CA GLY A 27 -8.97 21.28 -4.81
C GLY A 27 -8.81 19.79 -4.58
N PHE A 28 -7.55 19.36 -4.45
CA PHE A 28 -7.19 17.97 -4.13
C PHE A 28 -6.45 17.93 -2.79
N PHE A 29 -6.84 16.98 -1.97
CA PHE A 29 -6.07 16.56 -0.83
C PHE A 29 -5.50 15.18 -1.08
N ALA A 30 -4.18 15.06 -1.02
CA ALA A 30 -3.48 13.79 -1.24
C ALA A 30 -2.40 13.55 -0.19
N THR A 31 -2.13 12.29 0.08
CA THR A 31 -1.07 11.85 0.98
C THR A 31 0.00 11.08 0.21
N PHE A 32 1.24 11.13 0.71
CA PHE A 32 2.39 10.46 0.10
C PHE A 32 3.17 9.70 1.16
N ALA A 33 3.70 8.55 0.77
CA ALA A 33 4.56 7.76 1.64
C ALA A 33 5.97 8.37 1.78
N SER A 34 6.40 9.20 0.82
CA SER A 34 7.71 9.86 0.80
C SER A 34 7.55 11.37 0.67
N PRO A 35 8.25 12.17 1.49
CA PRO A 35 8.29 13.62 1.34
C PRO A 35 8.79 14.06 -0.04
N ALA A 36 9.84 13.43 -0.57
CA ALA A 36 10.39 13.74 -1.88
C ALA A 36 9.38 13.49 -3.00
N ALA A 37 8.66 12.34 -2.96
CA ALA A 37 7.60 12.04 -3.91
C ALA A 37 6.47 13.08 -3.88
N GLY A 38 6.07 13.55 -2.68
CA GLY A 38 5.08 14.61 -2.52
C GLY A 38 5.52 15.92 -3.15
N VAL A 39 6.78 16.32 -2.97
CA VAL A 39 7.36 17.53 -3.56
C VAL A 39 7.47 17.43 -5.07
N GLN A 40 8.00 16.31 -5.59
CA GLN A 40 8.10 16.05 -7.04
C GLN A 40 6.72 16.01 -7.70
N CYS A 41 5.73 15.41 -7.05
CA CYS A 41 4.35 15.39 -7.53
C CYS A 41 3.78 16.81 -7.61
N ALA A 42 3.90 17.62 -6.59
CA ALA A 42 3.42 19.00 -6.58
C ALA A 42 4.09 19.83 -7.70
N PHE A 43 5.40 19.66 -7.91
CA PHE A 43 6.13 20.26 -9.02
C PHE A 43 5.55 19.84 -10.37
N ALA A 44 5.38 18.53 -10.59
CA ALA A 44 4.86 17.97 -11.83
C ALA A 44 3.41 18.43 -12.11
N ILE A 45 2.56 18.48 -11.07
CA ILE A 45 1.18 18.97 -11.18
C ILE A 45 1.16 20.44 -11.61
N VAL A 46 1.93 21.31 -10.94
CA VAL A 46 1.98 22.75 -11.29
C VAL A 46 2.42 22.94 -12.73
N LYS A 47 3.42 22.20 -13.20
CA LYS A 47 3.88 22.27 -14.59
C LYS A 47 2.83 21.78 -15.58
N ALA A 48 2.28 20.59 -15.37
CA ALA A 48 1.31 19.98 -16.29
C ALA A 48 0.00 20.78 -16.38
N VAL A 49 -0.48 21.30 -15.27
CA VAL A 49 -1.72 22.11 -15.25
C VAL A 49 -1.49 23.49 -15.85
N ARG A 50 -0.26 24.01 -15.79
CA ARG A 50 0.12 25.26 -16.46
C ARG A 50 0.00 25.16 -18.01
N GLU A 51 0.28 23.98 -18.61
CA GLU A 51 0.05 23.73 -20.04
C GLU A 51 -1.43 23.82 -20.42
N LEU A 52 -2.35 23.64 -19.46
CA LEU A 52 -3.79 23.84 -19.62
C LEU A 52 -4.24 25.29 -19.38
N GLY A 53 -3.30 26.21 -19.23
CA GLY A 53 -3.57 27.62 -18.97
C GLY A 53 -4.03 27.94 -17.55
N LEU A 54 -3.72 27.09 -16.58
CA LEU A 54 -4.11 27.25 -15.19
C LEU A 54 -2.90 27.47 -14.28
N ASN A 55 -3.04 28.39 -13.32
CA ASN A 55 -2.11 28.55 -12.22
C ASN A 55 -2.72 27.92 -10.96
N ILE A 56 -2.25 26.77 -10.57
CA ILE A 56 -2.63 26.17 -9.29
C ILE A 56 -1.59 26.49 -8.21
N ARG A 57 -1.97 26.31 -6.97
CA ARG A 57 -1.09 26.41 -5.82
C ARG A 57 -1.09 25.11 -5.04
N ALA A 58 0.01 24.81 -4.36
CA ALA A 58 0.11 23.63 -3.52
C ALA A 58 0.79 23.95 -2.19
N GLY A 59 0.38 23.25 -1.14
CA GLY A 59 0.97 23.32 0.19
C GLY A 59 1.34 21.93 0.68
N LEU A 60 2.56 21.78 1.16
CA LEU A 60 3.12 20.52 1.63
C LEU A 60 3.51 20.63 3.11
N HIS A 61 3.12 19.64 3.86
CA HIS A 61 3.51 19.50 5.26
C HIS A 61 3.62 18.02 5.61
N ILE A 62 4.50 17.70 6.55
CA ILE A 62 4.65 16.36 7.12
C ILE A 62 4.33 16.42 8.61
N GLY A 63 3.48 15.52 9.06
CA GLY A 63 3.08 15.42 10.46
C GLY A 63 2.12 14.26 10.66
N GLU A 64 1.75 14.02 11.91
CA GLU A 64 0.78 13.01 12.26
C GLU A 64 -0.60 13.38 11.71
N ALA A 65 -1.21 12.45 10.98
CA ALA A 65 -2.56 12.56 10.46
C ALA A 65 -3.45 11.50 11.11
N GLU A 66 -4.62 11.92 11.55
CA GLU A 66 -5.64 11.02 12.11
C GLU A 66 -6.49 10.45 10.98
N LEU A 67 -6.63 9.12 10.96
CA LEU A 67 -7.51 8.43 10.04
C LEU A 67 -8.85 8.16 10.74
N ALA A 68 -9.91 8.79 10.27
CA ALA A 68 -11.28 8.54 10.73
C ALA A 68 -12.08 7.94 9.56
N GLY A 69 -12.04 6.62 9.42
CA GLY A 69 -12.54 5.91 8.24
C GLY A 69 -11.74 6.28 6.99
N GLU A 70 -12.40 6.66 5.91
CA GLU A 70 -11.76 7.16 4.68
C GLU A 70 -11.23 8.60 4.81
N LYS A 71 -11.57 9.31 5.87
CA LYS A 71 -11.17 10.70 6.09
C LYS A 71 -9.83 10.76 6.81
N VAL A 72 -8.93 11.55 6.27
CA VAL A 72 -7.67 11.91 6.92
C VAL A 72 -7.86 13.27 7.57
N GLY A 73 -7.63 13.36 8.87
CA GLY A 73 -7.79 14.57 9.67
C GLY A 73 -6.56 14.88 10.53
N GLY A 74 -6.73 15.80 11.46
CA GLY A 74 -5.70 16.17 12.42
C GLY A 74 -4.97 17.47 12.09
N ILE A 75 -4.04 17.82 12.97
CA ILE A 75 -3.32 19.11 12.89
C ILE A 75 -2.43 19.19 11.64
N ALA A 76 -1.87 18.07 11.20
CA ALA A 76 -1.02 18.03 10.01
C ALA A 76 -1.80 18.38 8.72
N VAL A 77 -3.03 17.88 8.59
CA VAL A 77 -3.92 18.20 7.47
C VAL A 77 -4.27 19.70 7.48
N THR A 78 -4.65 20.21 8.66
CA THR A 78 -4.95 21.64 8.82
C THR A 78 -3.72 22.49 8.49
N THR A 79 -2.52 22.08 8.92
CA THR A 79 -1.27 22.78 8.61
C THR A 79 -1.01 22.79 7.10
N ALA A 80 -1.12 21.63 6.41
CA ALA A 80 -0.95 21.55 4.96
C ALA A 80 -1.91 22.49 4.20
N GLN A 81 -3.19 22.54 4.60
CA GLN A 81 -4.19 23.46 4.03
C GLN A 81 -3.83 24.93 4.26
N ARG A 82 -3.26 25.27 5.41
CA ARG A 82 -2.82 26.64 5.68
C ARG A 82 -1.56 27.02 4.92
N VAL A 83 -0.64 26.08 4.72
CA VAL A 83 0.53 26.25 3.85
C VAL A 83 0.07 26.48 2.41
N GLU A 84 -0.86 25.66 1.90
CA GLU A 84 -1.49 25.87 0.58
C GLU A 84 -2.16 27.24 0.46
N SER A 85 -2.92 27.64 1.47
CA SER A 85 -3.62 28.96 1.48
C SER A 85 -2.65 30.15 1.52
N ALA A 86 -1.42 29.95 1.98
CA ALA A 86 -0.36 30.97 1.98
C ALA A 86 0.38 31.06 0.63
N ALA A 87 0.21 30.06 -0.25
CA ALA A 87 0.83 30.03 -1.57
C ALA A 87 0.12 30.94 -2.57
N GLY A 88 0.90 31.60 -3.40
CA GLY A 88 0.43 32.34 -4.57
C GLY A 88 0.09 31.45 -5.77
N PRO A 89 -0.51 32.02 -6.83
CA PRO A 89 -0.77 31.28 -8.06
C PRO A 89 0.51 30.67 -8.67
N GLY A 90 0.49 29.41 -9.03
CA GLY A 90 1.64 28.70 -9.60
C GLY A 90 2.75 28.38 -8.61
N GLN A 91 2.54 28.58 -7.30
CA GLN A 91 3.53 28.38 -6.25
C GLN A 91 3.30 27.07 -5.49
N VAL A 92 4.39 26.42 -5.14
CA VAL A 92 4.42 25.25 -4.22
C VAL A 92 5.15 25.67 -2.95
N LEU A 93 4.47 25.63 -1.80
CA LEU A 93 5.06 25.89 -0.50
C LEU A 93 5.25 24.62 0.31
N ALA A 94 6.33 24.57 1.06
CA ALA A 94 6.63 23.49 2.00
C ALA A 94 7.03 24.05 3.36
N THR A 95 6.77 23.30 4.43
CA THR A 95 7.32 23.61 5.76
C THR A 95 8.77 23.18 5.85
N ASP A 96 9.54 23.77 6.78
CA ASP A 96 10.93 23.47 7.11
C ASP A 96 11.20 21.96 7.27
N THR A 97 10.29 21.26 7.92
CA THR A 97 10.39 19.82 8.14
C THR A 97 10.51 19.04 6.83
N ILE A 98 9.74 19.41 5.80
CA ILE A 98 9.86 18.78 4.47
C ILE A 98 11.23 19.10 3.85
N VAL A 99 11.63 20.38 3.88
CA VAL A 99 12.89 20.81 3.27
C VAL A 99 14.10 20.07 3.86
N HIS A 100 14.11 19.90 5.19
CA HIS A 100 15.16 19.11 5.85
C HIS A 100 15.14 17.63 5.47
N LEU A 101 13.96 17.03 5.33
CA LEU A 101 13.83 15.61 4.99
C LEU A 101 14.20 15.30 3.54
N VAL A 102 14.07 16.28 2.63
CA VAL A 102 14.42 16.10 1.22
C VAL A 102 15.79 16.70 0.85
N ALA A 103 16.58 17.10 1.84
CA ALA A 103 17.91 17.65 1.60
C ALA A 103 18.80 16.65 0.81
N GLY A 104 19.40 17.13 -0.27
CA GLY A 104 20.24 16.29 -1.15
C GLY A 104 19.46 15.48 -2.22
N SER A 105 18.14 15.66 -2.35
CA SER A 105 17.30 14.97 -3.36
C SER A 105 17.18 15.71 -4.70
N GLY A 106 17.99 16.72 -4.96
CA GLY A 106 17.91 17.52 -6.20
C GLY A 106 16.79 18.56 -6.23
N LEU A 107 16.11 18.77 -5.10
CA LEU A 107 15.03 19.76 -4.94
C LEU A 107 15.62 21.09 -4.42
N GLY A 108 15.30 22.20 -5.08
CA GLY A 108 15.74 23.53 -4.73
C GLY A 108 14.60 24.35 -4.10
N PHE A 109 14.91 25.00 -2.97
CA PHE A 109 13.96 25.82 -2.22
C PHE A 109 14.50 27.20 -1.89
N THR A 110 13.63 28.20 -1.90
CA THR A 110 13.88 29.54 -1.36
C THR A 110 13.15 29.73 -0.04
N ASP A 111 13.87 30.20 0.97
CA ASP A 111 13.34 30.54 2.28
C ASP A 111 12.45 31.80 2.20
N LEU A 112 11.21 31.71 2.70
CA LEU A 112 10.24 32.80 2.77
C LEU A 112 10.07 33.36 4.20
N GLY A 113 10.82 32.84 5.14
CA GLY A 113 10.82 33.22 6.54
C GLY A 113 9.67 32.64 7.34
N SER A 114 9.62 33.07 8.60
CA SER A 114 8.69 32.55 9.61
C SER A 114 7.34 33.28 9.55
N ARG A 115 6.25 32.53 9.54
CA ARG A 115 4.87 33.06 9.48
C ARG A 115 3.96 32.37 10.50
N GLU A 116 2.90 33.07 10.90
CA GLU A 116 1.79 32.47 11.65
C GLU A 116 0.75 31.93 10.67
N LEU A 117 0.32 30.71 10.89
CA LEU A 117 -0.72 30.06 10.09
C LEU A 117 -2.05 30.12 10.87
N LYS A 118 -3.10 30.64 10.25
CA LYS A 118 -4.39 30.85 10.93
C LYS A 118 -4.97 29.55 11.48
N GLY A 119 -5.14 29.47 12.81
CA GLY A 119 -5.70 28.29 13.49
C GLY A 119 -4.72 27.13 13.69
N VAL A 120 -3.43 27.37 13.44
CA VAL A 120 -2.35 26.41 13.73
C VAL A 120 -1.42 27.06 14.77
N PRO A 121 -1.15 26.41 15.91
CA PRO A 121 -0.29 27.00 16.93
C PRO A 121 1.15 27.19 16.46
N GLY A 122 1.81 28.25 16.95
CA GLY A 122 3.22 28.51 16.71
C GLY A 122 3.52 29.30 15.43
N ARG A 123 4.80 29.48 15.19
CA ARG A 123 5.34 30.11 13.97
C ARG A 123 5.96 29.04 13.09
N TRP A 124 5.75 29.14 11.79
CA TRP A 124 6.14 28.13 10.81
C TRP A 124 7.06 28.73 9.77
N GLU A 125 8.21 28.14 9.56
CA GLU A 125 9.10 28.53 8.49
C GLU A 125 8.63 27.90 7.18
N LEU A 126 8.41 28.75 6.17
CA LEU A 126 7.88 28.36 4.88
C LEU A 126 8.93 28.55 3.79
N TYR A 127 8.96 27.61 2.89
CA TYR A 127 9.87 27.57 1.75
C TYR A 127 9.09 27.45 0.45
N SER A 128 9.52 28.18 -0.58
CA SER A 128 9.01 28.03 -1.94
C SER A 128 9.86 27.01 -2.71
N LEU A 129 9.22 26.06 -3.34
CA LEU A 129 9.92 25.15 -4.28
C LEU A 129 10.21 25.91 -5.57
N ASP A 130 11.48 25.97 -5.96
CA ASP A 130 11.95 26.69 -7.16
C ASP A 130 12.35 25.76 -8.30
N ALA A 131 12.89 24.57 -7.95
CA ALA A 131 13.36 23.61 -8.92
C ALA A 131 13.25 22.17 -8.41
N ALA A 132 13.11 21.23 -9.33
CA ALA A 132 13.26 19.80 -9.10
C ALA A 132 14.11 19.19 -10.22
N ASP A 133 15.08 18.36 -9.87
CA ASP A 133 16.00 17.67 -10.80
C ASP A 133 16.68 18.60 -11.81
N GLY A 134 17.00 19.84 -11.37
CA GLY A 134 17.62 20.89 -12.18
C GLY A 134 16.67 21.66 -13.09
N GLU A 135 15.37 21.33 -13.08
CA GLU A 135 14.35 22.03 -13.84
C GLU A 135 13.62 23.04 -12.97
N SER A 136 13.49 24.31 -13.41
CA SER A 136 12.81 25.37 -12.68
C SER A 136 11.30 25.25 -12.82
N ILE A 137 10.57 25.55 -11.72
CA ILE A 137 9.11 25.67 -11.73
C ILE A 137 8.62 26.89 -12.56
N GLY A 138 9.47 27.89 -12.73
CA GLY A 138 9.18 29.12 -13.49
C GLY A 138 8.12 30.04 -12.83
N PRO A 139 7.93 31.25 -13.36
CA PRO A 139 6.93 32.18 -12.86
C PRO A 139 5.50 31.72 -13.21
N PRO A 140 4.47 32.19 -12.48
CA PRO A 140 3.08 31.94 -12.84
C PRO A 140 2.76 32.51 -14.23
N LEU A 141 1.81 31.89 -14.93
CA LEU A 141 1.28 32.43 -16.20
C LEU A 141 0.58 33.76 -15.92
N ASP A 142 0.86 34.75 -16.77
CA ASP A 142 0.04 35.95 -16.84
C ASP A 142 -1.35 35.64 -17.42
N PRO A 143 -2.34 36.54 -17.23
CA PRO A 143 -3.71 36.28 -17.66
C PRO A 143 -3.89 36.08 -19.17
N GLU A 144 -3.05 36.70 -20.01
CA GLU A 144 -3.10 36.64 -21.46
C GLU A 144 -2.57 35.29 -21.95
N THR A 145 -1.40 34.89 -21.50
CA THR A 145 -0.79 33.57 -21.77
C THR A 145 -1.68 32.42 -21.27
N ALA A 146 -2.32 32.57 -20.10
CA ALA A 146 -3.26 31.60 -19.57
C ALA A 146 -4.52 31.46 -20.45
N ALA A 147 -5.02 32.55 -21.03
CA ALA A 147 -6.17 32.53 -21.94
C ALA A 147 -5.83 31.82 -23.25
N GLU A 148 -4.69 32.10 -23.85
CA GLU A 148 -4.23 31.45 -25.08
C GLU A 148 -3.99 29.93 -24.90
N ALA A 149 -3.47 29.49 -23.76
CA ALA A 149 -3.28 28.10 -23.46
C ALA A 149 -4.61 27.35 -23.33
N ARG A 150 -5.63 27.99 -22.69
CA ARG A 150 -6.99 27.42 -22.58
C ARG A 150 -7.67 27.25 -23.94
N ASP A 151 -7.48 28.19 -24.84
CA ASP A 151 -8.06 28.13 -26.18
C ASP A 151 -7.47 26.98 -27.01
N ARG A 152 -6.16 26.74 -26.88
CA ARG A 152 -5.46 25.61 -27.50
C ARG A 152 -5.86 24.24 -26.94
N SER A 153 -6.26 24.15 -25.67
CA SER A 153 -6.62 22.91 -25.00
C SER A 153 -8.11 22.54 -25.09
N SER A 154 -8.95 23.38 -25.73
CA SER A 154 -10.36 23.09 -25.92
C SER A 154 -10.57 22.24 -27.17
N PRO A 155 -11.11 21.00 -27.06
CA PRO A 155 -11.55 20.25 -28.24
C PRO A 155 -12.72 20.99 -28.89
N VAL A 156 -12.63 21.29 -30.17
CA VAL A 156 -13.75 21.77 -30.95
C VAL A 156 -14.71 20.61 -31.21
N GLU A 157 -15.54 20.29 -30.23
CA GLU A 157 -16.65 19.37 -30.40
C GLU A 157 -17.93 20.19 -30.64
N GLN A 158 -18.31 20.32 -31.91
CA GLN A 158 -19.62 20.84 -32.27
C GLN A 158 -20.69 19.82 -31.89
N VAL A 159 -21.29 20.01 -30.72
CA VAL A 159 -22.47 19.26 -30.31
C VAL A 159 -23.68 19.85 -31.01
N PRO A 160 -24.46 19.04 -31.79
CA PRO A 160 -25.70 19.53 -32.40
C PRO A 160 -26.70 19.91 -31.30
N THR A 161 -27.29 21.08 -31.41
CA THR A 161 -28.28 21.62 -30.48
C THR A 161 -29.56 20.78 -30.45
N GLY A 162 -29.60 19.75 -29.63
CA GLY A 162 -30.79 18.98 -29.29
C GLY A 162 -31.71 19.82 -28.37
N LYS A 163 -33.02 19.76 -28.66
CA LYS A 163 -34.09 20.48 -27.98
C LYS A 163 -33.96 20.39 -26.45
N ARG A 164 -33.90 21.56 -25.79
CA ARG A 164 -33.88 21.65 -24.31
C ARG A 164 -35.19 21.14 -23.73
N ILE A 165 -35.14 20.07 -22.97
CA ILE A 165 -36.26 19.59 -22.16
C ILE A 165 -36.47 20.60 -21.02
N PRO A 166 -37.70 21.17 -20.82
CA PRO A 166 -37.93 22.16 -19.79
C PRO A 166 -37.70 21.53 -18.41
N TRP A 167 -36.95 22.25 -17.56
CA TRP A 167 -36.55 21.83 -16.23
C TRP A 167 -37.67 21.29 -15.33
N ARG A 168 -38.92 21.74 -15.56
CA ARG A 168 -40.14 21.27 -14.89
C ARG A 168 -40.41 19.76 -15.08
N VAL A 169 -40.01 19.19 -16.23
CA VAL A 169 -40.15 17.76 -16.51
C VAL A 169 -39.10 16.96 -15.74
N LEU A 170 -37.86 17.48 -15.63
CA LEU A 170 -36.79 16.85 -14.83
C LEU A 170 -37.11 16.83 -13.34
N VAL A 171 -37.70 17.92 -12.80
CA VAL A 171 -38.15 17.97 -11.40
C VAL A 171 -39.27 16.99 -11.12
N ALA A 172 -40.25 16.83 -12.06
CA ALA A 172 -41.35 15.89 -11.91
C ALA A 172 -40.87 14.41 -11.92
N VAL A 173 -39.87 14.09 -12.77
CA VAL A 173 -39.28 12.73 -12.83
C VAL A 173 -38.48 12.45 -11.55
N ALA A 174 -37.69 13.42 -11.05
CA ALA A 174 -36.96 13.27 -9.80
C ALA A 174 -37.87 13.10 -8.59
N MET A 175 -38.98 13.83 -8.50
CA MET A 175 -39.98 13.68 -7.42
C MET A 175 -40.69 12.32 -7.49
N ALA A 176 -41.01 11.82 -8.67
CA ALA A 176 -41.61 10.50 -8.83
C ALA A 176 -40.64 9.37 -8.40
N ALA A 177 -39.35 9.50 -8.74
CA ALA A 177 -38.31 8.55 -8.33
C ALA A 177 -38.14 8.50 -6.80
N VAL A 178 -38.18 9.66 -6.12
CA VAL A 178 -38.08 9.75 -4.65
C VAL A 178 -39.31 9.12 -3.97
N LEU A 179 -40.51 9.30 -4.52
CA LEU A 179 -41.73 8.69 -3.97
C LEU A 179 -41.77 7.16 -4.15
N ILE A 180 -41.26 6.67 -5.28
CA ILE A 180 -41.16 5.22 -5.54
C ILE A 180 -40.09 4.59 -4.60
N ALA A 181 -38.96 5.23 -4.43
CA ALA A 181 -37.90 4.79 -3.51
C ALA A 181 -38.38 4.81 -2.05
N GLY A 182 -39.16 5.83 -1.64
CA GLY A 182 -39.76 5.93 -0.33
C GLY A 182 -40.80 4.83 -0.05
N ALA A 183 -41.63 4.51 -1.05
CA ALA A 183 -42.61 3.43 -0.94
C ALA A 183 -41.97 2.04 -0.85
N LEU A 184 -40.88 1.81 -1.62
CA LEU A 184 -40.08 0.57 -1.56
C LEU A 184 -39.36 0.40 -0.22
N LEU A 185 -38.79 1.48 0.33
CA LEU A 185 -38.18 1.47 1.66
C LEU A 185 -39.17 1.27 2.79
N PHE A 186 -40.44 1.78 2.63
CA PHE A 186 -41.49 1.58 3.60
C PHE A 186 -41.99 0.14 3.58
N GLU A 187 -42.13 -0.49 2.40
CA GLU A 187 -42.51 -1.91 2.28
C GLU A 187 -41.40 -2.85 2.78
N LEU A 188 -40.14 -2.53 2.56
CA LEU A 188 -38.98 -3.27 3.11
C LEU A 188 -38.93 -3.17 4.64
N ARG A 189 -39.22 -1.99 5.21
CA ARG A 189 -39.36 -1.84 6.67
C ARG A 189 -40.53 -2.59 7.29
N ARG A 190 -41.65 -2.74 6.57
CA ARG A 190 -42.82 -3.49 7.05
C ARG A 190 -42.60 -5.01 7.11
N ARG A 191 -41.68 -5.55 6.31
CA ARG A 191 -41.33 -6.98 6.31
C ARG A 191 -40.22 -7.35 7.30
N GLY A 192 -39.61 -6.39 7.97
CA GLY A 192 -38.46 -6.55 8.87
C GLY A 192 -38.75 -6.44 10.37
N SER A 193 -39.99 -6.55 10.83
CA SER A 193 -40.28 -6.60 12.27
C SER A 193 -40.21 -8.05 12.80
N ALA A 194 -39.02 -8.61 12.83
CA ALA A 194 -38.64 -9.68 13.74
C ALA A 194 -38.13 -9.05 15.04
N GLN A 195 -38.66 -9.52 16.16
CA GLN A 195 -38.34 -9.05 17.51
C GLN A 195 -36.82 -9.03 17.78
N PRO A 196 -36.30 -8.06 18.53
CA PRO A 196 -34.92 -8.08 18.96
C PRO A 196 -34.70 -9.21 19.98
N THR A 197 -33.92 -10.19 19.61
CA THR A 197 -33.29 -11.08 20.56
C THR A 197 -32.33 -10.26 21.41
N PRO A 198 -32.17 -10.54 22.73
CA PRO A 198 -31.33 -9.73 23.59
C PRO A 198 -29.88 -9.72 23.12
N ALA A 199 -29.26 -8.55 23.15
CA ALA A 199 -27.90 -8.28 22.77
C ALA A 199 -26.94 -9.28 23.40
N GLY A 200 -26.49 -10.24 22.59
CA GLY A 200 -25.24 -10.91 22.81
C GLY A 200 -24.12 -9.88 22.63
N SER A 201 -23.21 -9.85 23.58
CA SER A 201 -22.02 -9.02 23.55
C SER A 201 -21.40 -9.02 22.15
N ALA A 202 -21.21 -7.84 21.54
CA ALA A 202 -20.45 -7.71 20.33
C ALA A 202 -19.07 -8.36 20.55
N SER A 203 -18.84 -9.50 19.94
CA SER A 203 -17.51 -10.10 19.91
C SER A 203 -16.63 -9.14 19.08
N ALA A 204 -15.55 -8.65 19.70
CA ALA A 204 -14.57 -7.87 18.98
C ALA A 204 -14.11 -8.69 17.77
N GLU A 205 -14.20 -8.09 16.58
CA GLU A 205 -13.75 -8.73 15.34
C GLU A 205 -12.26 -9.08 15.47
N ALA A 206 -11.89 -10.27 15.03
CA ALA A 206 -10.53 -10.77 15.16
C ALA A 206 -9.68 -10.35 13.95
N PRO A 207 -8.41 -9.94 14.13
CA PRO A 207 -7.53 -9.54 13.03
C PRO A 207 -7.04 -10.71 12.16
N VAL A 208 -7.48 -11.91 12.44
CA VAL A 208 -7.13 -13.15 11.70
C VAL A 208 -8.38 -13.95 11.42
N GLU A 209 -8.58 -14.30 10.16
CA GLU A 209 -9.65 -15.21 9.71
C GLU A 209 -9.07 -16.45 9.05
N VAL A 210 -9.78 -17.58 9.19
CA VAL A 210 -9.43 -18.85 8.56
C VAL A 210 -10.60 -19.33 7.74
N LEU A 211 -10.34 -19.58 6.45
CA LEU A 211 -11.32 -20.05 5.50
C LEU A 211 -11.00 -21.49 5.05
N ASP A 212 -12.03 -22.26 4.74
CA ASP A 212 -11.84 -23.51 4.01
C ASP A 212 -11.46 -23.25 2.55
N ALA A 213 -10.33 -23.78 2.09
CA ALA A 213 -9.78 -23.51 0.76
C ALA A 213 -10.64 -24.04 -0.40
N GLY A 214 -11.55 -24.98 -0.13
CA GLY A 214 -12.48 -25.52 -1.11
C GLY A 214 -13.72 -24.65 -1.28
N SER A 215 -14.40 -24.34 -0.17
CA SER A 215 -15.69 -23.66 -0.14
C SER A 215 -15.59 -22.15 0.12
N GLY A 216 -14.48 -21.65 0.66
CA GLY A 216 -14.33 -20.26 1.12
C GLY A 216 -15.14 -19.92 2.36
N MET A 217 -15.72 -20.92 3.03
CA MET A 217 -16.48 -20.72 4.24
C MET A 217 -15.58 -20.46 5.44
N ALA A 218 -15.87 -19.45 6.24
CA ALA A 218 -15.15 -19.17 7.48
C ALA A 218 -15.23 -20.36 8.43
N LEU A 219 -14.06 -20.86 8.88
CA LEU A 219 -13.98 -21.98 9.81
C LEU A 219 -14.04 -21.50 11.26
N PHE A 220 -13.23 -20.51 11.59
CA PHE A 220 -13.22 -19.86 12.90
C PHE A 220 -12.47 -18.55 12.84
N PRO A 221 -12.89 -17.53 13.61
CA PRO A 221 -12.08 -16.34 13.86
C PRO A 221 -10.99 -16.68 14.89
N VAL A 222 -9.78 -16.23 14.67
CA VAL A 222 -8.69 -16.34 15.65
C VAL A 222 -8.73 -15.10 16.53
N LEU A 223 -8.90 -15.30 17.85
CA LEU A 223 -9.11 -14.26 18.85
C LEU A 223 -8.07 -13.15 18.83
N PRO A 224 -8.46 -11.92 19.18
CA PRO A 224 -7.71 -10.71 18.93
C PRO A 224 -6.46 -10.64 19.79
N GLN A 225 -5.35 -10.45 19.14
CA GLN A 225 -4.33 -9.58 19.66
C GLN A 225 -4.82 -8.14 19.47
N ARG A 226 -4.73 -7.30 20.46
CA ARG A 226 -5.08 -5.88 20.33
C ARG A 226 -4.19 -5.25 19.27
N GLY A 227 -4.77 -4.80 18.16
CA GLY A 227 -4.01 -4.14 17.12
C GLY A 227 -4.30 -4.72 15.72
N TRP A 228 -3.36 -4.55 14.83
CA TRP A 228 -3.40 -4.98 13.43
C TRP A 228 -2.35 -6.06 13.20
N ALA A 229 -2.65 -7.01 12.31
CA ALA A 229 -1.74 -8.05 11.87
C ALA A 229 -1.43 -7.87 10.38
N ASN A 230 -0.16 -7.96 10.00
CA ASN A 230 0.27 -7.69 8.64
C ASN A 230 1.25 -8.71 8.05
N HIS A 231 1.62 -9.76 8.79
CA HIS A 231 2.45 -10.83 8.29
C HIS A 231 2.01 -12.16 8.87
N ILE A 232 2.00 -13.19 8.06
CA ILE A 232 1.69 -14.55 8.47
C ILE A 232 2.59 -15.56 7.74
N VAL A 233 3.04 -16.57 8.47
CA VAL A 233 3.76 -17.72 7.92
C VAL A 233 3.21 -18.98 8.54
N LEU A 234 2.96 -20.00 7.72
CA LEU A 234 2.45 -21.29 8.18
C LEU A 234 3.56 -22.34 8.29
N THR A 235 3.51 -23.13 9.36
CA THR A 235 4.41 -24.25 9.58
C THR A 235 3.66 -25.51 9.90
N SER A 236 4.06 -26.60 9.26
CA SER A 236 3.77 -27.98 9.69
C SER A 236 5.08 -28.62 10.07
N SER A 237 5.16 -29.34 11.16
CA SER A 237 6.36 -30.09 11.53
C SER A 237 6.05 -31.58 11.71
N SER A 238 6.95 -32.44 11.21
CA SER A 238 6.92 -33.85 11.50
C SER A 238 7.00 -34.08 13.02
N GLY A 239 5.91 -34.56 13.62
CA GLY A 239 5.78 -34.79 15.06
C GLY A 239 4.80 -33.85 15.79
N ARG A 240 4.26 -32.84 15.11
CA ARG A 240 3.11 -32.08 15.56
C ARG A 240 1.92 -32.40 14.65
N PRO A 241 0.75 -32.75 15.18
CA PRO A 241 -0.41 -33.17 14.39
C PRO A 241 -1.08 -32.02 13.60
N SER A 242 -0.69 -30.77 13.87
CA SER A 242 -1.37 -29.58 13.38
C SER A 242 -0.43 -28.61 12.70
N THR A 243 -0.95 -27.85 11.73
CA THR A 243 -0.32 -26.64 11.21
C THR A 243 -0.35 -25.54 12.26
N PHE A 244 0.70 -24.75 12.33
CA PHE A 244 0.78 -23.58 13.19
C PHE A 244 0.96 -22.34 12.34
N ALA A 245 0.21 -21.29 12.66
CA ALA A 245 0.39 -19.96 12.09
C ALA A 245 1.28 -19.10 13.00
N TRP A 246 2.24 -18.41 12.39
CA TRP A 246 3.09 -17.44 13.04
C TRP A 246 2.67 -16.06 12.54
N VAL A 247 2.09 -15.28 13.42
CA VAL A 247 1.48 -14.00 13.08
C VAL A 247 2.21 -12.88 13.79
N ARG A 248 2.65 -11.89 13.04
CA ARG A 248 3.06 -10.61 13.58
C ARG A 248 1.83 -9.75 13.85
N SER A 249 1.62 -9.38 15.09
CA SER A 249 0.66 -8.36 15.48
C SER A 249 1.38 -7.08 15.88
N GLY A 250 0.91 -5.93 15.39
CA GLY A 250 1.46 -4.63 15.74
C GLY A 250 0.88 -4.10 17.04
N GLY A 251 1.64 -3.23 17.70
CA GLY A 251 1.21 -2.52 18.89
C GLY A 251 0.06 -1.55 18.63
N CYS A 252 -0.41 -0.92 19.70
CA CYS A 252 -1.54 0.00 19.71
C CYS A 252 -1.45 1.11 18.65
N ALA A 253 -2.58 1.46 18.06
CA ALA A 253 -2.74 2.57 17.12
C ALA A 253 -2.44 3.96 17.73
N ALA A 254 -2.11 4.04 19.01
CA ALA A 254 -1.86 5.29 19.72
C ALA A 254 -0.48 5.26 20.38
N LEU A 255 0.41 6.10 19.89
CA LEU A 255 1.57 6.68 20.59
C LEU A 255 2.60 5.68 21.20
N ASN A 256 3.75 5.60 20.56
CA ASN A 256 5.06 5.27 21.14
C ASN A 256 5.06 4.38 22.38
N GLY A 257 4.95 3.06 22.24
CA GLY A 257 5.22 2.19 23.36
C GLY A 257 4.59 0.81 23.42
N CYS A 258 3.83 0.39 22.44
CA CYS A 258 3.41 -1.01 22.38
C CYS A 258 4.35 -1.78 21.44
N PRO A 259 5.25 -2.61 21.96
CA PRO A 259 6.06 -3.48 21.13
C PRO A 259 5.16 -4.43 20.34
N GLY A 260 5.47 -4.66 19.07
CA GLY A 260 4.86 -5.73 18.30
C GLY A 260 5.18 -7.09 18.94
N GLU A 261 4.36 -8.08 18.66
CA GLU A 261 4.53 -9.43 19.14
C GLU A 261 4.51 -10.43 17.99
N LEU A 262 5.21 -11.53 18.17
CA LEU A 262 5.10 -12.69 17.29
C LEU A 262 4.31 -13.78 18.05
N ALA A 263 3.16 -14.14 17.52
CA ALA A 263 2.29 -15.18 18.09
C ALA A 263 2.37 -16.49 17.30
N GLU A 264 2.47 -17.61 18.00
CA GLU A 264 2.26 -18.96 17.47
C GLU A 264 0.81 -19.36 17.74
N ILE A 265 0.05 -19.71 16.69
CA ILE A 265 -1.37 -20.04 16.75
C ILE A 265 -1.57 -21.46 16.25
N ASN A 266 -2.31 -22.27 17.00
CA ASN A 266 -2.67 -23.63 16.59
C ASN A 266 -3.69 -23.60 15.45
N GLY A 267 -3.38 -24.26 14.34
CA GLY A 267 -4.18 -24.25 13.11
C GLY A 267 -5.50 -25.01 13.16
N ASP A 268 -5.74 -25.85 14.17
CA ASP A 268 -6.99 -26.59 14.30
C ASP A 268 -7.97 -25.89 15.25
N SER A 269 -7.43 -25.28 16.32
CA SER A 269 -8.26 -24.67 17.35
C SER A 269 -8.31 -23.13 17.30
N GLY A 270 -7.42 -22.49 16.54
CA GLY A 270 -7.25 -21.04 16.56
C GLY A 270 -6.65 -20.48 17.87
N ALA A 271 -6.27 -21.35 18.79
CA ALA A 271 -5.76 -20.91 20.08
C ALA A 271 -4.30 -20.40 19.96
N ILE A 272 -4.00 -19.30 20.61
CA ILE A 272 -2.62 -18.84 20.78
C ILE A 272 -1.90 -19.83 21.70
N VAL A 273 -0.84 -20.45 21.18
CA VAL A 273 -0.02 -21.41 21.90
C VAL A 273 1.05 -20.70 22.70
N GLN A 274 1.67 -19.72 22.08
CA GLN A 274 2.75 -18.95 22.67
C GLN A 274 2.88 -17.57 22.01
N THR A 275 3.35 -16.58 22.78
CA THR A 275 3.76 -15.28 22.26
C THR A 275 5.23 -15.04 22.58
N PHE A 276 5.89 -14.32 21.68
CA PHE A 276 7.27 -13.87 21.81
C PHE A 276 7.26 -12.35 21.81
N ALA A 277 7.91 -11.73 22.79
CA ALA A 277 8.11 -10.29 22.84
C ALA A 277 9.16 -9.86 21.80
N ILE A 278 8.85 -10.10 20.54
CA ILE A 278 9.67 -9.81 19.37
C ILE A 278 8.79 -9.05 18.39
N ASP A 279 9.22 -7.87 17.97
CA ASP A 279 8.57 -7.09 16.91
C ASP A 279 9.30 -7.32 15.58
N PRO A 280 8.92 -8.34 14.80
CA PRO A 280 9.59 -8.62 13.55
C PRO A 280 9.18 -7.61 12.49
N LEU A 281 10.15 -7.09 11.73
CA LEU A 281 9.89 -6.23 10.58
C LEU A 281 9.34 -7.03 9.39
N SER A 282 9.76 -8.27 9.24
CA SER A 282 9.29 -9.21 8.21
C SER A 282 9.56 -10.64 8.64
N LEU A 283 8.78 -11.60 8.10
CA LEU A 283 8.84 -13.03 8.41
C LEU A 283 8.98 -13.86 7.14
N THR A 284 9.66 -14.99 7.24
CA THR A 284 9.63 -16.04 6.22
C THR A 284 9.92 -17.40 6.83
N LYS A 285 9.55 -18.47 6.12
CA LYS A 285 9.84 -19.85 6.52
C LYS A 285 11.02 -20.41 5.73
N VAL A 286 11.93 -21.05 6.43
CA VAL A 286 12.98 -21.89 5.83
C VAL A 286 12.99 -23.23 6.56
N ASP A 287 12.69 -24.31 5.87
CA ASP A 287 12.62 -25.65 6.41
C ASP A 287 11.77 -25.72 7.70
N ARG A 288 12.41 -25.91 8.84
CA ARG A 288 11.79 -26.05 10.17
C ARG A 288 11.94 -24.78 11.02
N ALA A 289 12.34 -23.69 10.43
CA ALA A 289 12.57 -22.45 11.17
C ALA A 289 11.75 -21.29 10.59
N ILE A 290 11.24 -20.44 11.47
CA ILE A 290 10.72 -19.14 11.13
C ILE A 290 11.86 -18.15 11.23
N TRP A 291 12.23 -17.55 10.12
CA TRP A 291 13.19 -16.47 10.07
C TRP A 291 12.49 -15.12 10.11
N PHE A 292 13.08 -14.19 10.81
CA PHE A 292 12.56 -12.85 10.95
C PHE A 292 13.68 -11.82 11.05
N LEU A 293 13.33 -10.59 10.74
CA LEU A 293 14.20 -9.44 10.84
C LEU A 293 13.73 -8.54 11.98
N VAL A 294 14.64 -8.05 12.79
CA VAL A 294 14.34 -7.10 13.88
C VAL A 294 15.27 -5.91 13.85
N ASN A 295 14.75 -4.78 14.31
CA ASN A 295 15.55 -3.59 14.59
C ASN A 295 16.06 -3.63 16.04
N ASP A 296 17.36 -3.73 16.18
CA ASP A 296 18.04 -3.60 17.48
C ASP A 296 18.86 -2.31 17.50
N GLN A 297 18.28 -1.24 18.03
CA GLN A 297 18.92 0.07 18.17
C GLN A 297 19.56 0.59 16.86
N GLY A 298 18.83 0.51 15.77
CA GLY A 298 19.29 0.94 14.45
C GLY A 298 20.13 -0.11 13.68
N ARG A 299 20.32 -1.31 14.25
CA ARG A 299 20.95 -2.44 13.57
C ARG A 299 19.90 -3.43 13.09
N LEU A 300 19.99 -3.86 11.86
CA LEU A 300 19.16 -4.94 11.34
C LEU A 300 19.77 -6.30 11.74
N LEU A 301 18.98 -7.09 12.44
CA LEU A 301 19.35 -8.45 12.81
C LEU A 301 18.46 -9.45 12.11
N ALA A 302 19.03 -10.51 11.54
CA ALA A 302 18.32 -11.70 11.11
C ALA A 302 18.44 -12.78 12.18
N GLN A 303 17.32 -13.36 12.57
CA GLN A 303 17.22 -14.37 13.61
C GLN A 303 16.15 -15.41 13.26
N SER A 304 16.20 -16.59 13.83
CA SER A 304 15.19 -17.61 13.61
C SER A 304 14.71 -18.26 14.89
N ILE A 305 13.49 -18.84 14.81
CA ILE A 305 12.92 -19.73 15.82
C ILE A 305 12.81 -21.12 15.19
N ASP A 306 13.39 -22.13 15.83
CA ASP A 306 13.13 -23.53 15.49
C ASP A 306 11.72 -23.92 15.97
N VAL A 307 10.86 -24.30 15.03
CA VAL A 307 9.43 -24.55 15.31
C VAL A 307 9.15 -25.79 16.16
N ALA A 308 10.11 -26.70 16.31
CA ALA A 308 9.93 -27.88 17.14
C ALA A 308 10.32 -27.64 18.59
N THR A 309 11.28 -26.76 18.81
CA THR A 309 11.84 -26.51 20.15
C THR A 309 11.53 -25.13 20.71
N ASN A 310 10.97 -24.25 19.89
CA ASN A 310 10.71 -22.84 20.18
C ASN A 310 11.97 -22.08 20.65
N LYS A 311 13.15 -22.51 20.19
CA LYS A 311 14.43 -21.90 20.53
C LYS A 311 14.86 -20.90 19.48
N LEU A 312 15.31 -19.74 19.96
CA LEU A 312 15.91 -18.68 19.14
C LEU A 312 17.34 -19.07 18.73
N SER A 313 17.67 -18.80 17.46
CA SER A 313 19.06 -18.84 16.99
C SER A 313 19.87 -17.65 17.52
N ARG A 314 21.19 -17.69 17.31
CA ARG A 314 22.01 -16.47 17.47
C ARG A 314 21.66 -15.47 16.37
N PRO A 315 21.53 -14.18 16.70
CA PRO A 315 21.24 -13.16 15.69
C PRO A 315 22.44 -12.91 14.78
N THR A 316 22.20 -12.77 13.48
CA THR A 316 23.20 -12.36 12.50
C THR A 316 22.98 -10.89 12.12
N VAL A 317 24.02 -10.05 12.27
CA VAL A 317 23.93 -8.62 11.94
C VAL A 317 24.02 -8.42 10.43
N ILE A 318 23.03 -7.77 9.84
CA ILE A 318 23.02 -7.36 8.43
C ILE A 318 23.60 -5.95 8.33
N LYS A 319 24.89 -5.88 7.99
CA LYS A 319 25.61 -4.59 7.88
C LYS A 319 25.23 -3.85 6.60
N GLY A 320 25.09 -2.53 6.70
CA GLY A 320 24.88 -1.65 5.53
C GLY A 320 23.42 -1.32 5.23
N ILE A 321 22.49 -1.76 6.06
CA ILE A 321 21.13 -1.29 6.09
C ILE A 321 20.98 -0.39 7.32
N ALA A 322 20.60 0.86 7.11
CA ALA A 322 20.28 1.77 8.20
C ALA A 322 18.83 1.53 8.62
N VAL A 323 18.64 0.99 9.80
CA VAL A 323 17.30 0.80 10.38
C VAL A 323 17.04 2.00 11.27
N GLY A 324 16.45 3.04 10.74
CA GLY A 324 16.09 4.26 11.46
C GLY A 324 14.59 4.47 11.46
N SER A 325 14.05 5.07 12.51
CA SER A 325 12.68 5.58 12.48
C SER A 325 12.66 6.85 11.62
N PHE A 326 12.30 6.74 10.37
CA PHE A 326 11.95 7.89 9.55
C PHE A 326 10.46 8.19 9.77
N GLY A 327 10.15 9.24 10.52
CA GLY A 327 8.79 9.78 10.62
C GLY A 327 7.73 8.79 11.16
N GLY A 328 8.06 7.95 12.16
CA GLY A 328 7.09 7.04 12.78
C GLY A 328 6.76 5.77 11.97
N ARG A 329 7.24 5.65 10.74
CA ARG A 329 7.21 4.38 9.98
C ARG A 329 8.57 3.71 10.10
N GLY A 330 8.61 2.51 10.67
CA GLY A 330 9.82 1.68 10.72
C GLY A 330 10.35 1.47 9.30
N VAL A 331 11.67 1.33 9.17
CA VAL A 331 12.28 0.92 7.90
C VAL A 331 11.60 -0.36 7.43
N THR A 332 10.96 -0.27 6.28
CA THR A 332 10.33 -1.42 5.66
C THR A 332 11.45 -2.22 5.02
N VAL A 333 11.65 -3.42 5.51
CA VAL A 333 12.51 -4.43 4.87
C VAL A 333 11.62 -5.56 4.41
N VAL A 334 11.86 -6.03 3.21
CA VAL A 334 11.14 -7.17 2.64
C VAL A 334 12.03 -8.40 2.67
N LEU A 335 11.44 -9.57 2.81
CA LEU A 335 12.16 -10.81 3.09
C LEU A 335 11.61 -11.97 2.27
N ALA A 336 12.47 -12.62 1.51
CA ALA A 336 12.17 -13.90 0.88
C ALA A 336 13.20 -14.95 1.27
N ALA A 337 12.83 -16.21 1.10
CA ALA A 337 13.71 -17.35 1.33
C ALA A 337 13.83 -18.20 0.07
N GLY A 338 15.02 -18.74 -0.18
CA GLY A 338 15.24 -19.69 -1.25
C GLY A 338 16.70 -19.81 -1.68
N GLY A 339 17.04 -20.90 -2.35
CA GLY A 339 18.42 -21.17 -2.78
C GLY A 339 19.45 -21.25 -1.64
N GLY A 340 19.02 -21.73 -0.46
CA GLY A 340 19.88 -21.83 0.73
C GLY A 340 20.21 -20.47 1.37
N ALA A 341 19.40 -19.47 1.14
CA ALA A 341 19.64 -18.10 1.62
C ALA A 341 18.35 -17.38 2.01
N LEU A 342 18.51 -16.32 2.83
CA LEU A 342 17.56 -15.26 2.95
C LEU A 342 17.92 -14.11 1.99
N TRP A 343 16.90 -13.54 1.39
CA TRP A 343 16.98 -12.38 0.52
C TRP A 343 16.28 -11.22 1.19
N ILE A 344 17.03 -10.18 1.53
CA ILE A 344 16.58 -9.05 2.34
C ILE A 344 16.62 -7.81 1.47
N GLY A 345 15.45 -7.28 1.12
CA GLY A 345 15.31 -6.06 0.35
C GLY A 345 15.42 -4.84 1.26
N ASP A 346 16.25 -3.87 0.86
CA ASP A 346 16.35 -2.53 1.46
C ASP A 346 15.50 -1.59 0.62
N THR A 347 14.28 -1.31 1.09
CA THR A 347 13.29 -0.51 0.34
C THR A 347 13.72 0.96 0.13
N ILE A 348 14.72 1.43 0.86
CA ILE A 348 15.24 2.81 0.73
C ILE A 348 16.49 2.85 -0.15
N GLY A 349 17.30 1.79 -0.12
CA GLY A 349 18.66 1.82 -0.63
C GLY A 349 18.87 1.16 -2.00
N SER A 350 17.83 0.76 -2.73
CA SER A 350 17.91 0.06 -4.02
C SER A 350 18.88 -1.14 -3.97
N ARG A 351 18.83 -1.91 -2.91
CA ARG A 351 19.75 -3.00 -2.62
C ARG A 351 19.04 -4.23 -2.10
N VAL A 352 19.57 -5.40 -2.44
CA VAL A 352 19.21 -6.67 -1.83
C VAL A 352 20.43 -7.31 -1.18
N PHE A 353 20.25 -7.87 0.01
CA PHE A 353 21.28 -8.60 0.73
C PHE A 353 20.91 -10.07 0.75
N ARG A 354 21.88 -10.93 0.39
CA ARG A 354 21.77 -12.36 0.50
C ARG A 354 22.51 -12.83 1.74
N LEU A 355 21.80 -13.35 2.73
CA LEU A 355 22.39 -14.07 3.87
C LEU A 355 22.41 -15.56 3.54
N ASP A 356 23.58 -16.13 3.40
CA ASP A 356 23.77 -17.56 3.19
C ASP A 356 23.59 -18.32 4.50
N LEU A 357 22.61 -19.21 4.54
CA LEU A 357 22.20 -19.90 5.78
C LEU A 357 23.19 -20.98 6.25
N SER A 358 24.11 -21.41 5.39
CA SER A 358 25.12 -22.40 5.75
C SER A 358 26.39 -21.80 6.33
N SER A 359 26.69 -20.54 6.00
CA SER A 359 27.97 -19.89 6.33
C SER A 359 27.82 -18.55 7.04
N ASP A 360 26.60 -18.07 7.26
CA ASP A 360 26.27 -16.74 7.81
C ASP A 360 26.90 -15.57 7.04
N ARG A 361 27.32 -15.80 5.80
CA ARG A 361 27.90 -14.77 4.94
C ARG A 361 26.85 -13.91 4.30
N VAL A 362 27.06 -12.59 4.40
CA VAL A 362 26.17 -11.60 3.76
C VAL A 362 26.83 -11.06 2.50
N LYS A 363 26.12 -11.12 1.36
CA LYS A 363 26.50 -10.51 0.09
C LYS A 363 25.48 -9.45 -0.30
N ARG A 364 25.95 -8.33 -0.85
CA ARG A 364 25.10 -7.23 -1.34
C ARG A 364 24.94 -7.30 -2.86
N TYR A 365 23.72 -7.04 -3.33
CA TYR A 365 23.36 -6.87 -4.73
C TYR A 365 22.84 -5.44 -4.90
N GLN A 366 23.34 -4.72 -5.89
CA GLN A 366 22.78 -3.43 -6.30
C GLN A 366 21.68 -3.71 -7.30
N ILE A 367 20.54 -3.08 -7.12
CA ILE A 367 19.34 -3.20 -7.97
C ILE A 367 19.12 -1.85 -8.66
N GLU A 368 18.68 -1.87 -9.90
CA GLU A 368 18.25 -0.67 -10.60
C GLU A 368 16.79 -0.38 -10.26
N GLY A 369 16.52 0.78 -9.65
CA GLY A 369 15.21 1.17 -9.16
C GLY A 369 14.98 0.86 -7.68
N SER A 370 13.72 0.91 -7.24
CA SER A 370 13.34 0.59 -5.86
C SER A 370 13.29 -0.93 -5.62
N VAL A 371 13.24 -1.31 -4.34
CA VAL A 371 13.08 -2.70 -3.90
C VAL A 371 11.89 -2.72 -2.94
N ASP A 372 10.69 -2.81 -3.48
CA ASP A 372 9.47 -2.73 -2.68
C ASP A 372 8.98 -4.10 -2.22
N ASP A 373 9.28 -5.16 -3.01
CA ASP A 373 9.08 -6.55 -2.59
C ASP A 373 10.09 -7.48 -3.27
N VAL A 374 10.30 -8.67 -2.68
CA VAL A 374 11.22 -9.68 -3.17
C VAL A 374 10.62 -11.10 -3.09
N ALA A 375 10.88 -11.92 -4.10
CA ALA A 375 10.55 -13.33 -4.11
C ALA A 375 11.73 -14.16 -4.63
N PHE A 376 11.80 -15.43 -4.27
CA PHE A 376 12.80 -16.35 -4.82
C PHE A 376 12.13 -17.58 -5.40
N GLY A 377 12.45 -17.91 -6.64
CA GLY A 377 11.95 -19.12 -7.26
C GLY A 377 12.45 -19.32 -8.69
N GLY A 378 12.38 -20.55 -9.18
CA GLY A 378 12.95 -20.90 -10.49
C GLY A 378 14.47 -20.72 -10.60
N GLY A 379 15.17 -20.61 -9.46
CA GLY A 379 16.61 -20.33 -9.40
C GLY A 379 16.98 -18.85 -9.51
N TRP A 380 16.00 -17.94 -9.49
CA TRP A 380 16.14 -16.51 -9.64
C TRP A 380 15.68 -15.77 -8.38
N LEU A 381 16.35 -14.65 -8.08
CA LEU A 381 15.79 -13.61 -7.23
C LEU A 381 14.91 -12.71 -8.09
N TRP A 382 13.72 -12.47 -7.62
CA TRP A 382 12.76 -11.53 -8.21
C TRP A 382 12.65 -10.31 -7.31
N VAL A 383 12.66 -9.13 -7.93
CA VAL A 383 12.57 -7.85 -7.23
C VAL A 383 11.47 -7.05 -7.91
N MET A 384 10.60 -6.47 -7.10
CA MET A 384 9.54 -5.58 -7.56
C MET A 384 9.94 -4.13 -7.29
N ASP A 385 9.72 -3.30 -8.29
CA ASP A 385 9.74 -1.84 -8.22
C ASP A 385 8.31 -1.36 -8.40
N ALA A 386 7.66 -1.04 -7.29
CA ALA A 386 6.25 -0.67 -7.26
C ALA A 386 6.00 0.62 -8.05
N LEU A 387 6.91 1.59 -7.93
CA LEU A 387 6.77 2.91 -8.55
C LEU A 387 6.93 2.88 -10.08
N LEU A 388 7.67 1.92 -10.62
CA LEU A 388 7.86 1.77 -12.05
C LEU A 388 7.01 0.65 -12.67
N GLY A 389 6.09 0.04 -11.89
CA GLY A 389 5.29 -1.09 -12.35
C GLY A 389 6.14 -2.22 -12.90
N ARG A 390 7.32 -2.46 -12.33
CA ARG A 390 8.37 -3.25 -12.94
C ARG A 390 8.78 -4.43 -12.06
N VAL A 391 9.03 -5.57 -12.69
CA VAL A 391 9.66 -6.73 -12.06
C VAL A 391 11.04 -6.97 -12.70
N THR A 392 12.01 -7.30 -11.85
CA THR A 392 13.39 -7.59 -12.23
C THR A 392 13.76 -8.99 -11.76
N ARG A 393 14.25 -9.85 -12.64
CA ARG A 393 14.89 -11.11 -12.26
C ARG A 393 16.39 -10.91 -12.17
N VAL A 394 17.01 -11.49 -11.14
CA VAL A 394 18.46 -11.40 -10.89
C VAL A 394 19.02 -12.82 -10.75
N ASP A 395 20.06 -13.13 -11.49
CA ASP A 395 20.81 -14.38 -11.32
C ASP A 395 21.69 -14.29 -10.06
N PRO A 396 21.46 -15.09 -9.02
CA PRO A 396 22.22 -15.01 -7.79
C PRO A 396 23.67 -15.45 -7.92
N ARG A 397 24.06 -16.11 -9.03
CA ARG A 397 25.42 -16.61 -9.27
C ARG A 397 26.33 -15.57 -9.90
N ASN A 398 25.88 -14.91 -10.96
CA ASN A 398 26.65 -13.94 -11.74
C ASN A 398 26.18 -12.49 -11.57
N ARG A 399 25.04 -12.26 -10.91
CA ARG A 399 24.41 -10.95 -10.67
C ARG A 399 23.89 -10.25 -11.92
N SER A 400 23.76 -10.93 -13.04
CA SER A 400 23.06 -10.38 -14.19
C SER A 400 21.60 -10.16 -13.85
N SER A 401 21.01 -9.10 -14.36
CA SER A 401 19.61 -8.77 -14.15
C SER A 401 18.93 -8.42 -15.46
N GLU A 402 17.65 -8.70 -15.53
CA GLU A 402 16.77 -8.36 -16.62
C GLU A 402 15.44 -7.91 -16.06
N SER A 403 14.86 -6.85 -16.63
CA SER A 403 13.66 -6.22 -16.10
C SER A 403 12.55 -6.19 -17.14
N ARG A 404 11.29 -6.22 -16.66
CA ARG A 404 10.11 -6.01 -17.47
C ARG A 404 9.11 -5.13 -16.74
N SER A 405 8.60 -4.09 -17.42
CA SER A 405 7.41 -3.36 -16.98
C SER A 405 6.17 -4.17 -17.31
N LEU A 406 5.27 -4.30 -16.35
CA LEU A 406 4.03 -5.07 -16.47
C LEU A 406 2.92 -4.20 -17.03
N ASN A 407 2.83 -2.97 -16.57
CA ASN A 407 1.86 -1.97 -17.00
C ASN A 407 2.49 -0.57 -17.00
N GLU A 408 1.75 0.41 -17.48
CA GLU A 408 2.11 1.84 -17.36
C GLU A 408 1.56 2.47 -16.08
N SER A 409 0.80 1.70 -15.27
CA SER A 409 0.28 2.13 -13.98
C SER A 409 1.24 1.73 -12.87
N ASP A 410 1.67 2.68 -12.08
CA ASP A 410 2.79 2.64 -11.14
C ASP A 410 2.34 2.12 -9.77
N ASN A 411 1.81 0.89 -9.63
CA ASN A 411 1.31 0.49 -8.30
C ASN A 411 1.24 -1.02 -8.07
N LEU A 412 2.34 -1.71 -8.31
CA LEU A 412 2.45 -3.09 -7.87
C LEU A 412 2.52 -3.13 -6.33
N SER A 413 1.83 -4.08 -5.71
CA SER A 413 1.74 -4.19 -4.25
C SER A 413 2.49 -5.37 -3.65
N SER A 414 2.50 -6.52 -4.31
CA SER A 414 3.22 -7.71 -3.82
C SER A 414 3.61 -8.67 -4.94
N ILE A 415 4.63 -9.50 -4.70
CA ILE A 415 5.03 -10.56 -5.62
C ILE A 415 5.23 -11.90 -4.92
N ALA A 416 4.86 -12.99 -5.61
CA ALA A 416 5.14 -14.36 -5.19
C ALA A 416 5.60 -15.22 -6.35
N PHE A 417 6.45 -16.21 -6.09
CA PHE A 417 6.85 -17.18 -7.10
C PHE A 417 6.23 -18.55 -6.81
N GLY A 418 5.57 -19.13 -7.81
CA GLY A 418 5.02 -20.48 -7.69
C GLY A 418 4.42 -21.00 -8.99
N GLY A 419 4.31 -22.32 -9.13
CA GLY A 419 3.81 -22.96 -10.35
C GLY A 419 4.64 -22.69 -11.60
N GLY A 420 5.91 -22.27 -11.46
CA GLY A 420 6.79 -21.92 -12.57
C GLY A 420 6.63 -20.49 -13.08
N TYR A 421 5.90 -19.63 -12.37
CA TYR A 421 5.64 -18.24 -12.74
C TYR A 421 5.90 -17.30 -11.57
N LEU A 422 6.22 -16.04 -11.89
CA LEU A 422 6.08 -14.94 -10.96
C LEU A 422 4.65 -14.42 -11.05
N TRP A 423 4.08 -14.12 -9.89
CA TRP A 423 2.78 -13.51 -9.71
C TRP A 423 3.00 -12.13 -9.11
N ALA A 424 2.30 -11.11 -9.63
CA ALA A 424 2.37 -9.75 -9.12
C ALA A 424 0.97 -9.15 -9.04
N THR A 425 0.69 -8.42 -7.99
CA THR A 425 -0.59 -7.72 -7.80
C THR A 425 -0.45 -6.24 -8.13
N ASP A 426 -1.50 -5.68 -8.74
CA ASP A 426 -1.65 -4.25 -9.01
C ASP A 426 -2.79 -3.71 -8.15
N ASP A 427 -2.44 -2.94 -7.12
CA ASP A 427 -3.38 -2.37 -6.14
C ASP A 427 -4.42 -1.45 -6.79
N THR A 428 -4.00 -0.67 -7.78
CA THR A 428 -4.87 0.33 -8.44
C THR A 428 -5.80 -0.28 -9.49
N ALA A 429 -5.28 -1.22 -10.28
CA ALA A 429 -6.06 -1.86 -11.34
C ALA A 429 -6.98 -2.97 -10.80
N GLY A 430 -6.70 -3.51 -9.61
CA GLY A 430 -7.40 -4.69 -9.08
C GLY A 430 -7.07 -5.93 -9.89
N GLU A 431 -5.81 -6.10 -10.28
CA GLU A 431 -5.36 -7.14 -11.18
C GLU A 431 -4.26 -8.02 -10.59
N LEU A 432 -4.23 -9.26 -11.04
CA LEU A 432 -3.17 -10.21 -10.81
C LEU A 432 -2.45 -10.51 -12.14
N TRP A 433 -1.16 -10.25 -12.17
CA TRP A 433 -0.28 -10.53 -13.29
C TRP A 433 0.41 -11.88 -13.13
N ARG A 434 0.46 -12.66 -14.20
CA ARG A 434 1.30 -13.86 -14.33
C ARG A 434 2.45 -13.59 -15.29
N VAL A 435 3.68 -13.72 -14.83
CA VAL A 435 4.90 -13.43 -15.57
C VAL A 435 5.72 -14.68 -15.75
N SER A 436 6.10 -15.00 -16.99
CA SER A 436 6.98 -16.13 -17.29
C SER A 436 8.41 -15.92 -16.76
N THR A 437 9.10 -17.01 -16.44
CA THR A 437 10.46 -16.94 -15.88
C THR A 437 11.49 -16.30 -16.82
N ASP A 438 11.24 -16.31 -18.11
CA ASP A 438 12.08 -15.65 -19.13
C ASP A 438 11.69 -14.20 -19.39
N LEU A 439 10.68 -13.66 -18.69
CA LEU A 439 10.13 -12.33 -18.87
C LEU A 439 9.50 -12.06 -20.25
N GLN A 440 9.33 -13.07 -21.11
CA GLN A 440 8.82 -12.87 -22.48
C GLN A 440 7.29 -12.82 -22.55
N SER A 441 6.60 -13.47 -21.60
CA SER A 441 5.14 -13.56 -21.58
C SER A 441 4.56 -13.03 -20.29
N THR A 442 3.55 -12.17 -20.42
CA THR A 442 2.73 -11.70 -19.30
C THR A 442 1.26 -11.92 -19.61
N ARG A 443 0.45 -12.19 -18.60
CA ARG A 443 -1.00 -12.22 -18.67
C ARG A 443 -1.57 -11.69 -17.36
N GLU A 444 -2.74 -11.08 -17.43
CA GLU A 444 -3.46 -10.52 -16.30
C GLU A 444 -4.83 -11.14 -16.14
N THR A 445 -5.39 -11.02 -14.94
CA THR A 445 -6.78 -11.34 -14.64
C THR A 445 -7.26 -10.45 -13.49
N ALA A 446 -8.51 -10.02 -13.55
CA ALA A 446 -9.11 -9.24 -12.48
C ALA A 446 -9.22 -10.07 -11.20
N VAL A 447 -8.97 -9.43 -10.07
CA VAL A 447 -9.19 -9.92 -8.70
C VAL A 447 -10.08 -8.94 -7.95
N GLY A 448 -10.01 -8.86 -6.63
CA GLY A 448 -10.73 -7.84 -5.87
C GLY A 448 -10.04 -6.48 -5.89
N SER A 449 -10.68 -5.48 -5.29
CA SER A 449 -10.14 -4.12 -5.20
C SER A 449 -9.01 -4.04 -4.17
N GLY A 450 -7.96 -3.31 -4.49
CA GLY A 450 -6.82 -3.09 -3.61
C GLY A 450 -6.08 -4.38 -3.22
N PRO A 451 -5.64 -5.22 -4.16
CA PRO A 451 -4.88 -6.42 -3.84
C PRO A 451 -3.54 -6.05 -3.18
N ASP A 452 -3.33 -6.52 -1.95
CA ASP A 452 -2.22 -6.13 -1.07
C ASP A 452 -1.17 -7.25 -0.92
N ASP A 453 -1.59 -8.51 -1.02
CA ASP A 453 -0.68 -9.67 -0.91
C ASP A 453 -1.10 -10.81 -1.83
N VAL A 454 -0.12 -11.60 -2.25
CA VAL A 454 -0.32 -12.77 -3.12
C VAL A 454 0.50 -13.96 -2.67
N VAL A 455 -0.09 -15.15 -2.72
CA VAL A 455 0.62 -16.42 -2.46
C VAL A 455 0.21 -17.48 -3.48
N TYR A 456 1.17 -18.28 -3.90
CA TYR A 456 0.91 -19.52 -4.63
C TYR A 456 1.06 -20.71 -3.68
N ALA A 457 -0.01 -21.46 -3.48
CA ALA A 457 -0.01 -22.64 -2.63
C ALA A 457 -0.98 -23.71 -3.19
N ASP A 458 -0.64 -24.96 -3.06
CA ASP A 458 -1.46 -26.12 -3.43
C ASP A 458 -2.04 -26.06 -4.85
N GLY A 459 -1.27 -25.50 -5.80
CA GLY A 459 -1.67 -25.37 -7.20
C GLY A 459 -2.64 -24.21 -7.49
N VAL A 460 -2.84 -23.30 -6.56
CA VAL A 460 -3.77 -22.15 -6.62
C VAL A 460 -3.03 -20.86 -6.28
N VAL A 461 -3.45 -19.76 -6.88
CA VAL A 461 -3.02 -18.42 -6.46
C VAL A 461 -4.12 -17.81 -5.59
N TRP A 462 -3.72 -17.26 -4.44
CA TRP A 462 -4.59 -16.57 -3.53
C TRP A 462 -4.14 -15.12 -3.39
N VAL A 463 -5.09 -14.20 -3.39
CA VAL A 463 -4.83 -12.76 -3.33
C VAL A 463 -5.66 -12.15 -2.21
N ALA A 464 -5.02 -11.41 -1.32
CA ALA A 464 -5.68 -10.63 -0.29
C ALA A 464 -6.07 -9.27 -0.86
N ASN A 465 -7.37 -8.94 -0.93
CA ASN A 465 -7.88 -7.70 -1.50
C ASN A 465 -8.33 -6.78 -0.38
N TYR A 466 -7.46 -5.85 0.00
CA TYR A 466 -7.70 -4.92 1.09
C TYR A 466 -8.90 -4.00 0.84
N GLY A 467 -9.09 -3.54 -0.40
CA GLY A 467 -10.08 -2.51 -0.73
C GLY A 467 -11.54 -2.99 -0.70
N ASP A 468 -11.80 -4.27 -0.91
CA ASP A 468 -13.15 -4.85 -0.87
C ASP A 468 -13.33 -5.95 0.20
N GLU A 469 -12.37 -6.06 1.13
CA GLU A 469 -12.44 -6.99 2.26
C GLU A 469 -12.65 -8.43 1.80
N SER A 470 -11.93 -8.84 0.76
CA SER A 470 -12.08 -10.17 0.17
C SER A 470 -10.75 -10.90 -0.03
N VAL A 471 -10.84 -12.20 -0.28
CA VAL A 471 -9.72 -13.01 -0.76
C VAL A 471 -10.11 -13.65 -2.09
N SER A 472 -9.30 -13.45 -3.11
CA SER A 472 -9.52 -14.03 -4.44
C SER A 472 -8.77 -15.33 -4.61
N LYS A 473 -9.46 -16.34 -5.18
CA LYS A 473 -8.92 -17.63 -5.59
C LYS A 473 -8.79 -17.69 -7.10
N VAL A 474 -7.59 -17.85 -7.62
CA VAL A 474 -7.29 -17.85 -9.06
C VAL A 474 -6.69 -19.17 -9.50
N ASN A 475 -7.26 -19.76 -10.55
CA ASN A 475 -6.66 -20.91 -11.21
C ASN A 475 -5.46 -20.47 -12.06
N PRO A 476 -4.22 -20.92 -11.76
CA PRO A 476 -3.01 -20.43 -12.42
C PRO A 476 -2.92 -20.80 -13.90
N SER A 477 -3.61 -21.85 -14.34
CA SER A 477 -3.56 -22.33 -15.73
C SER A 477 -4.55 -21.61 -16.61
N LEU A 478 -5.76 -21.37 -16.12
CA LEU A 478 -6.87 -20.81 -16.88
C LEU A 478 -6.82 -19.29 -16.93
N LEU A 479 -6.36 -18.65 -15.83
CA LEU A 479 -6.39 -17.19 -15.66
C LEU A 479 -7.76 -16.59 -16.04
N VAL A 480 -8.80 -17.24 -15.58
CA VAL A 480 -10.17 -16.73 -15.67
C VAL A 480 -10.47 -15.90 -14.43
N GLN A 481 -11.54 -15.11 -14.52
CA GLN A 481 -12.02 -14.30 -13.39
C GLN A 481 -11.94 -15.06 -12.07
N ALA A 482 -11.35 -14.43 -11.07
CA ALA A 482 -11.18 -14.99 -9.75
C ALA A 482 -12.51 -15.23 -9.05
N VAL A 483 -12.57 -16.24 -8.23
CA VAL A 483 -13.65 -16.40 -7.24
C VAL A 483 -13.22 -15.63 -5.99
N SER A 484 -13.98 -14.61 -5.60
CA SER A 484 -13.71 -13.83 -4.39
C SER A 484 -14.59 -14.29 -3.24
N TYR A 485 -13.99 -14.40 -2.07
CA TYR A 485 -14.64 -14.76 -0.81
C TYR A 485 -14.54 -13.56 0.13
N PRO A 486 -15.69 -13.04 0.65
CA PRO A 486 -15.64 -11.95 1.61
C PRO A 486 -15.02 -12.42 2.92
N VAL A 487 -14.23 -11.56 3.53
CA VAL A 487 -13.68 -11.72 4.88
C VAL A 487 -14.13 -10.55 5.75
N GLY A 488 -14.20 -10.74 7.06
CA GLY A 488 -14.68 -9.71 7.99
C GLY A 488 -13.63 -8.67 8.39
N ILE A 489 -12.51 -8.61 7.67
CA ILE A 489 -11.37 -7.75 7.95
C ILE A 489 -10.84 -7.11 6.67
N TYR A 490 -10.02 -6.07 6.79
CA TYR A 490 -9.20 -5.53 5.70
C TYR A 490 -7.93 -6.38 5.55
N PRO A 491 -7.88 -7.34 4.62
CA PRO A 491 -6.79 -8.30 4.55
C PRO A 491 -5.48 -7.65 4.11
N LYS A 492 -4.39 -7.96 4.83
CA LYS A 492 -3.03 -7.46 4.60
C LYS A 492 -2.06 -8.56 4.19
N ALA A 493 -2.33 -9.78 4.59
CA ALA A 493 -1.53 -10.93 4.18
C ALA A 493 -2.36 -12.20 4.17
N VAL A 494 -1.99 -13.12 3.29
CA VAL A 494 -2.62 -14.42 3.12
C VAL A 494 -1.58 -15.53 3.14
N ALA A 495 -1.92 -16.65 3.78
CA ALA A 495 -1.11 -17.87 3.75
C ALA A 495 -2.01 -19.10 3.66
N VAL A 496 -1.51 -20.18 3.05
CA VAL A 496 -2.31 -21.37 2.81
C VAL A 496 -1.53 -22.63 3.21
N ALA A 497 -2.17 -23.49 3.98
CA ALA A 497 -1.68 -24.83 4.28
C ALA A 497 -2.82 -25.73 4.74
N ASP A 498 -2.69 -27.03 4.50
CA ASP A 498 -3.62 -28.09 4.94
C ASP A 498 -5.09 -27.80 4.57
N GLY A 499 -5.31 -27.28 3.36
CA GLY A 499 -6.66 -26.95 2.87
C GLY A 499 -7.32 -25.74 3.56
N LYS A 500 -6.58 -24.97 4.33
CA LYS A 500 -7.04 -23.77 5.02
C LYS A 500 -6.34 -22.53 4.46
N VAL A 501 -7.10 -21.45 4.30
CA VAL A 501 -6.61 -20.12 3.93
C VAL A 501 -6.64 -19.24 5.17
N TRP A 502 -5.48 -18.76 5.57
CA TRP A 502 -5.31 -17.87 6.70
C TRP A 502 -5.17 -16.45 6.20
N VAL A 503 -5.95 -15.59 6.76
CA VAL A 503 -6.02 -14.18 6.37
C VAL A 503 -5.77 -13.32 7.60
N VAL A 504 -4.83 -12.42 7.50
CA VAL A 504 -4.52 -11.45 8.56
C VAL A 504 -4.68 -10.04 8.02
N GLY A 505 -5.10 -9.13 8.89
CA GLY A 505 -5.32 -7.75 8.47
C GLY A 505 -5.80 -6.85 9.59
N ASN A 506 -6.44 -5.76 9.21
CA ASN A 506 -7.00 -4.78 10.12
C ASN A 506 -8.48 -5.06 10.35
N VAL A 507 -8.92 -5.01 11.59
CA VAL A 507 -10.36 -5.04 11.92
C VAL A 507 -11.00 -3.70 11.61
N ARG A 508 -12.29 -3.69 11.34
CA ARG A 508 -13.09 -2.46 11.31
C ARG A 508 -13.05 -1.80 12.69
N SER A 509 -12.66 -0.54 12.76
CA SER A 509 -12.68 0.28 13.97
C SER A 509 -14.09 0.81 14.28
#